data_945772091457d2c8e749e37dbde278d2
#
_entry.id   945772091457d2c8e749e37dbde278d2
#
_cell.length_a   1.000
_cell.length_b   1.000
_cell.length_c   1.000
_cell.angle_alpha   90.00
_cell.angle_beta   90.00
_cell.angle_gamma   90.00
#
_symmetry.space_group_name_H-M   'P 1'
#
loop_
_entity.id
_entity.type
_entity.pdbx_description
1 polymer ?
#
loop_
_entity_poly.entity_id
_entity_poly.type
_entity_poly.pdbx_seq_one_letter_code
_entity_poly.pdbx_strand_id
1 'polypeptide(L)'
;MSSTKGKTLYFNDKSMDYVTFGKGKKPLLIIPGLGDGLATVKRMTQMLALAYRGFATAYQVYVFSRINELPENYTTRDMATDIAEAMDVLGLKRVAVLGISQGGMVAQWLAVDFPEKVEKLILTVTTSKLNNLGRERITRWLELSQTGAYKELMLDIASHSYTPKSFGKFKYLYRIMGIFGRIKDKQRIAIQAISCLRHDSLAVLGKINCPTLIIGAEEDDVLGVEASLELHQHIKDSQLTILLDCGHALYEKHKAFQKRVLVFLES
;
A
#
# COMPACT_ATOMS: atom_id res chain seq x y z
N MET A 1 12.98 17.37 16.63
CA MET A 1 12.16 16.35 15.90
C MET A 1 11.19 17.10 15.00
N SER A 2 11.20 16.87 13.68
CA SER A 2 10.12 17.38 12.82
C SER A 2 8.82 16.77 13.32
N SER A 3 7.81 17.61 13.63
CA SER A 3 6.57 17.10 14.23
C SER A 3 5.85 16.22 13.21
N THR A 4 5.69 14.95 13.55
CA THR A 4 4.81 14.04 12.81
C THR A 4 3.38 14.56 12.89
N LYS A 5 2.74 14.82 11.75
CA LYS A 5 1.40 15.41 11.70
C LYS A 5 0.48 14.60 10.82
N GLY A 6 -0.64 14.17 11.38
CA GLY A 6 -1.79 13.70 10.61
C GLY A 6 -2.63 14.92 10.19
N LYS A 7 -2.92 15.06 8.91
CA LYS A 7 -3.61 16.18 8.31
C LYS A 7 -4.74 15.69 7.40
N THR A 8 -5.65 16.59 7.05
CA THR A 8 -6.65 16.37 5.99
C THR A 8 -6.42 17.43 4.92
N LEU A 9 -6.31 16.99 3.69
CA LEU A 9 -6.26 17.81 2.49
C LEU A 9 -7.66 17.95 1.92
N TYR A 10 -8.01 19.12 1.39
CA TYR A 10 -9.26 19.39 0.70
C TYR A 10 -8.96 19.85 -0.72
N PHE A 11 -9.63 19.26 -1.72
CA PHE A 11 -9.46 19.56 -3.13
C PHE A 11 -10.67 19.06 -3.95
N ASN A 12 -11.12 19.84 -4.93
CA ASN A 12 -12.20 19.46 -5.88
C ASN A 12 -13.41 18.80 -5.20
N ASP A 13 -13.96 19.40 -4.13
CA ASP A 13 -15.06 18.87 -3.31
C ASP A 13 -14.78 17.51 -2.63
N LYS A 14 -13.51 17.09 -2.62
CA LYS A 14 -13.04 15.87 -1.96
C LYS A 14 -12.18 16.21 -0.73
N SER A 15 -12.01 15.23 0.14
CA SER A 15 -11.00 15.32 1.19
C SER A 15 -10.20 14.04 1.32
N MET A 16 -8.92 14.14 1.70
CA MET A 16 -8.00 13.03 1.86
C MET A 16 -7.17 13.21 3.12
N ASP A 17 -7.16 12.18 3.95
CA ASP A 17 -6.26 12.14 5.10
C ASP A 17 -4.84 11.77 4.65
N TYR A 18 -3.84 12.45 5.20
CA TYR A 18 -2.45 12.11 4.99
C TYR A 18 -1.60 12.35 6.23
N VAL A 19 -0.44 11.70 6.26
CA VAL A 19 0.58 11.87 7.29
C VAL A 19 1.86 12.34 6.63
N THR A 20 2.56 13.28 7.27
CA THR A 20 3.88 13.70 6.82
C THR A 20 4.87 13.73 7.98
N PHE A 21 6.09 13.29 7.73
CA PHE A 21 7.19 13.27 8.68
C PHE A 21 8.53 13.15 7.92
N GLY A 22 9.63 13.35 8.64
CA GLY A 22 10.97 13.31 8.06
C GLY A 22 11.62 14.68 7.99
N LYS A 23 12.91 14.71 7.65
CA LYS A 23 13.74 15.93 7.60
C LYS A 23 14.43 16.11 6.24
N GLY A 24 14.32 15.12 5.35
CA GLY A 24 14.89 15.19 4.01
C GLY A 24 14.20 16.23 3.16
N LYS A 25 14.89 16.68 2.10
CA LYS A 25 14.33 17.63 1.12
C LYS A 25 13.57 16.91 0.00
N LYS A 26 13.97 15.66 -0.31
CA LYS A 26 13.33 14.88 -1.38
C LYS A 26 12.03 14.28 -0.88
N PRO A 27 10.91 14.43 -1.59
CA PRO A 27 9.65 13.81 -1.21
C PRO A 27 9.65 12.30 -1.55
N LEU A 28 9.08 11.50 -0.64
CA LEU A 28 8.74 10.09 -0.86
C LEU A 28 7.26 9.90 -0.55
N LEU A 29 6.48 9.54 -1.55
CA LEU A 29 5.07 9.22 -1.40
C LEU A 29 4.90 7.72 -1.11
N ILE A 30 4.18 7.38 -0.06
CA ILE A 30 3.80 6.00 0.29
C ILE A 30 2.29 5.86 0.15
N ILE A 31 1.86 4.86 -0.62
CA ILE A 31 0.46 4.51 -0.81
C ILE A 31 0.22 3.16 -0.11
N PRO A 32 -0.52 3.13 1.01
CA PRO A 32 -0.72 1.93 1.81
C PRO A 32 -1.66 0.93 1.12
N GLY A 33 -1.68 -0.31 1.63
CA GLY A 33 -2.58 -1.37 1.19
C GLY A 33 -4.01 -1.21 1.71
N LEU A 34 -4.80 -2.30 1.60
CA LEU A 34 -6.22 -2.38 1.93
C LEU A 34 -6.54 -2.03 3.40
N GLY A 35 -5.54 -2.07 4.30
CA GLY A 35 -5.69 -1.62 5.69
C GLY A 35 -6.20 -0.17 5.83
N ASP A 36 -6.01 0.69 4.83
CA ASP A 36 -6.62 2.03 4.74
C ASP A 36 -8.15 1.99 4.76
N GLY A 37 -8.76 0.90 4.32
CA GLY A 37 -10.20 0.67 4.41
C GLY A 37 -10.69 0.48 5.84
N LEU A 38 -9.86 0.00 6.75
CA LEU A 38 -10.19 -0.16 8.17
C LEU A 38 -10.00 1.14 8.96
N ALA A 39 -8.94 1.89 8.65
CA ALA A 39 -8.65 3.17 9.27
C ALA A 39 -7.74 4.01 8.36
N THR A 40 -8.06 5.30 8.21
CA THR A 40 -7.21 6.24 7.46
C THR A 40 -5.85 6.41 8.15
N VAL A 41 -4.84 6.76 7.38
CA VAL A 41 -3.46 6.96 7.87
C VAL A 41 -3.37 7.99 9.00
N LYS A 42 -4.27 8.97 9.04
CA LYS A 42 -4.32 10.00 10.08
C LYS A 42 -4.48 9.42 11.49
N ARG A 43 -5.22 8.32 11.63
CA ARG A 43 -5.39 7.60 12.90
C ARG A 43 -4.17 6.78 13.29
N MET A 44 -3.28 6.48 12.34
CA MET A 44 -2.09 5.65 12.52
C MET A 44 -0.79 6.46 12.49
N THR A 45 -0.87 7.78 12.64
CA THR A 45 0.23 8.74 12.45
C THR A 45 1.54 8.31 13.13
N GLN A 46 1.51 8.00 14.43
CA GLN A 46 2.73 7.62 15.18
C GLN A 46 3.26 6.26 14.75
N MET A 47 2.37 5.31 14.50
CA MET A 47 2.72 3.96 14.06
C MET A 47 3.41 4.01 12.69
N LEU A 48 2.87 4.78 11.74
CA LEU A 48 3.44 4.93 10.40
C LEU A 48 4.80 5.63 10.44
N ALA A 49 4.94 6.69 11.26
CA ALA A 49 6.22 7.37 11.43
C ALA A 49 7.29 6.44 12.03
N LEU A 50 6.92 5.56 12.96
CA LEU A 50 7.80 4.54 13.50
C LEU A 50 8.12 3.47 12.45
N ALA A 51 7.11 2.99 11.74
CA ALA A 51 7.24 1.95 10.73
C ALA A 51 8.15 2.38 9.56
N TYR A 52 8.08 3.62 9.13
CA TYR A 52 8.88 4.14 8.00
C TYR A 52 10.01 5.07 8.42
N ARG A 53 10.43 5.01 9.70
CA ARG A 53 11.47 5.89 10.25
C ARG A 53 12.81 5.83 9.50
N GLY A 54 13.12 4.70 8.86
CA GLY A 54 14.34 4.54 8.08
C GLY A 54 14.43 5.50 6.89
N PHE A 55 13.29 5.92 6.33
CA PHE A 55 13.25 6.89 5.24
C PHE A 55 13.32 8.35 5.73
N ALA A 56 12.95 8.60 6.99
CA ALA A 56 12.71 9.94 7.55
C ALA A 56 13.97 10.81 7.66
N THR A 57 15.18 10.23 7.57
CA THR A 57 16.45 10.97 7.60
C THR A 57 16.73 11.60 6.24
N ALA A 58 16.54 10.84 5.16
CA ALA A 58 16.89 11.25 3.79
C ALA A 58 15.70 11.87 3.05
N TYR A 59 14.46 11.54 3.43
CA TYR A 59 13.24 11.93 2.73
C TYR A 59 12.27 12.70 3.62
N GLN A 60 11.49 13.60 2.99
CA GLN A 60 10.23 14.06 3.53
C GLN A 60 9.16 13.05 3.09
N VAL A 61 8.71 12.24 4.03
CA VAL A 61 7.75 11.16 3.76
C VAL A 61 6.33 11.69 3.80
N TYR A 62 5.55 11.31 2.81
CA TYR A 62 4.10 11.51 2.74
C TYR A 62 3.42 10.16 2.65
N VAL A 63 2.43 9.88 3.49
CA VAL A 63 1.61 8.67 3.42
C VAL A 63 0.18 9.12 3.17
N PHE A 64 -0.38 8.77 2.00
CA PHE A 64 -1.72 9.19 1.59
C PHE A 64 -2.73 8.06 1.77
N SER A 65 -3.87 8.37 2.41
CA SER A 65 -5.08 7.54 2.36
C SER A 65 -5.73 7.60 0.98
N ARG A 66 -6.82 6.87 0.82
CA ARG A 66 -7.82 7.18 -0.21
C ARG A 66 -8.65 8.37 0.24
N ILE A 67 -9.39 9.01 -0.66
CA ILE A 67 -10.34 10.08 -0.28
C ILE A 67 -11.28 9.61 0.83
N ASN A 68 -11.79 10.55 1.64
CA ASN A 68 -12.57 10.18 2.83
C ASN A 68 -13.95 9.62 2.46
N GLU A 69 -14.58 10.15 1.43
CA GLU A 69 -15.90 9.71 0.94
C GLU A 69 -15.72 8.95 -0.38
N LEU A 70 -15.74 7.61 -0.31
CA LEU A 70 -15.49 6.77 -1.48
C LEU A 70 -16.75 6.62 -2.33
N PRO A 71 -16.70 6.88 -3.66
CA PRO A 71 -17.78 6.52 -4.59
C PRO A 71 -18.00 4.99 -4.63
N GLU A 72 -19.22 4.55 -4.86
CA GLU A 72 -19.57 3.10 -4.87
C GLU A 72 -18.78 2.29 -5.91
N ASN A 73 -18.54 2.86 -7.10
CA ASN A 73 -17.80 2.20 -8.18
C ASN A 73 -16.33 2.64 -8.27
N TYR A 74 -15.75 3.04 -7.14
CA TYR A 74 -14.39 3.57 -7.05
C TYR A 74 -13.35 2.50 -7.40
N THR A 75 -12.59 2.74 -8.44
CA THR A 75 -11.56 1.82 -8.95
C THR A 75 -10.17 2.20 -8.46
N THR A 76 -9.19 1.29 -8.58
CA THR A 76 -7.78 1.59 -8.30
C THR A 76 -7.22 2.67 -9.23
N ARG A 77 -7.79 2.85 -10.43
CA ARG A 77 -7.42 3.92 -11.36
C ARG A 77 -7.96 5.28 -10.91
N ASP A 78 -9.22 5.33 -10.40
CA ASP A 78 -9.77 6.55 -9.81
C ASP A 78 -8.98 6.97 -8.58
N MET A 79 -8.55 6.00 -7.74
CA MET A 79 -7.66 6.27 -6.60
C MET A 79 -6.34 6.91 -7.04
N ALA A 80 -5.78 6.48 -8.18
CA ALA A 80 -4.56 7.07 -8.73
C ALA A 80 -4.78 8.51 -9.19
N THR A 81 -5.93 8.80 -9.80
CA THR A 81 -6.34 10.16 -10.17
C THR A 81 -6.42 11.07 -8.94
N ASP A 82 -7.08 10.63 -7.87
CA ASP A 82 -7.17 11.40 -6.63
C ASP A 82 -5.81 11.63 -5.97
N ILE A 83 -4.92 10.64 -6.03
CA ILE A 83 -3.52 10.79 -5.57
C ILE A 83 -2.79 11.86 -6.39
N ALA A 84 -2.96 11.86 -7.72
CA ALA A 84 -2.33 12.84 -8.61
C ALA A 84 -2.84 14.27 -8.33
N GLU A 85 -4.15 14.44 -8.12
CA GLU A 85 -4.78 15.72 -7.72
C GLU A 85 -4.25 16.19 -6.35
N ALA A 86 -4.17 15.28 -5.36
CA ALA A 86 -3.62 15.59 -4.06
C ALA A 86 -2.14 15.99 -4.10
N MET A 87 -1.35 15.38 -4.98
CA MET A 87 0.04 15.77 -5.24
C MET A 87 0.13 17.19 -5.76
N ASP A 88 -0.74 17.60 -6.71
CA ASP A 88 -0.76 18.96 -7.26
C ASP A 88 -1.03 20.00 -6.18
N VAL A 89 -2.03 19.78 -5.32
CA VAL A 89 -2.38 20.70 -4.23
C VAL A 89 -1.25 20.85 -3.22
N LEU A 90 -0.46 19.80 -2.98
CA LEU A 90 0.71 19.84 -2.10
C LEU A 90 1.99 20.28 -2.79
N GLY A 91 1.96 20.61 -4.10
CA GLY A 91 3.14 21.00 -4.87
C GLY A 91 4.14 19.86 -5.10
N LEU A 92 3.70 18.61 -5.00
CA LEU A 92 4.52 17.42 -5.23
C LEU A 92 4.56 17.11 -6.74
N LYS A 93 5.42 17.79 -7.47
CA LYS A 93 5.45 17.72 -8.94
C LYS A 93 5.90 16.35 -9.47
N ARG A 94 7.06 15.86 -9.01
CA ARG A 94 7.64 14.57 -9.43
C ARG A 94 8.34 13.94 -8.24
N VAL A 95 7.89 12.76 -7.80
CA VAL A 95 8.34 12.14 -6.55
C VAL A 95 8.62 10.65 -6.73
N ALA A 96 9.43 10.09 -5.82
CA ALA A 96 9.48 8.65 -5.67
C ALA A 96 8.19 8.13 -5.02
N VAL A 97 7.64 7.05 -5.56
CA VAL A 97 6.36 6.46 -5.12
C VAL A 97 6.60 5.03 -4.65
N LEU A 98 6.19 4.73 -3.42
CA LEU A 98 6.18 3.39 -2.83
C LEU A 98 4.73 2.94 -2.66
N GLY A 99 4.29 2.00 -3.48
CA GLY A 99 2.97 1.37 -3.38
C GLY A 99 3.06 -0.01 -2.71
N ILE A 100 2.20 -0.27 -1.73
CA ILE A 100 2.18 -1.51 -0.96
C ILE A 100 0.84 -2.22 -1.18
N SER A 101 0.85 -3.47 -1.65
CA SER A 101 -0.36 -4.28 -1.87
C SER A 101 -1.37 -3.52 -2.75
N GLN A 102 -2.60 -3.24 -2.31
CA GLN A 102 -3.53 -2.37 -3.05
C GLN A 102 -2.91 -1.02 -3.43
N GLY A 103 -2.07 -0.43 -2.56
CA GLY A 103 -1.36 0.81 -2.89
C GLY A 103 -0.41 0.66 -4.07
N GLY A 104 0.14 -0.55 -4.30
CA GLY A 104 0.90 -0.88 -5.50
C GLY A 104 0.02 -0.95 -6.76
N MET A 105 -1.21 -1.47 -6.65
CA MET A 105 -2.21 -1.43 -7.74
C MET A 105 -2.53 0.01 -8.15
N VAL A 106 -2.67 0.90 -7.17
CA VAL A 106 -2.89 2.35 -7.39
C VAL A 106 -1.66 3.00 -8.00
N ALA A 107 -0.45 2.68 -7.49
CA ALA A 107 0.81 3.24 -7.96
C ALA A 107 1.12 2.85 -9.43
N GLN A 108 0.69 1.69 -9.90
CA GLN A 108 0.78 1.28 -11.30
C GLN A 108 -0.01 2.25 -12.18
N TRP A 109 -1.28 2.53 -11.85
CA TRP A 109 -2.10 3.49 -12.59
C TRP A 109 -1.55 4.91 -12.50
N LEU A 110 -1.02 5.31 -11.36
CA LEU A 110 -0.37 6.61 -11.22
C LEU A 110 0.83 6.74 -12.18
N ALA A 111 1.65 5.69 -12.31
CA ALA A 111 2.81 5.70 -13.21
C ALA A 111 2.42 5.60 -14.70
N VAL A 112 1.28 4.99 -15.01
CA VAL A 112 0.77 4.85 -16.40
C VAL A 112 0.06 6.13 -16.86
N ASP A 113 -0.83 6.70 -16.02
CA ASP A 113 -1.70 7.81 -16.42
C ASP A 113 -1.05 9.19 -16.13
N PHE A 114 -0.10 9.26 -15.18
CA PHE A 114 0.60 10.49 -14.77
C PHE A 114 2.11 10.27 -14.68
N PRO A 115 2.78 9.84 -15.77
CA PRO A 115 4.20 9.48 -15.75
C PRO A 115 5.11 10.65 -15.35
N GLU A 116 4.69 11.89 -15.59
CA GLU A 116 5.43 13.09 -15.21
C GLU A 116 5.51 13.29 -13.69
N LYS A 117 4.58 12.67 -12.93
CA LYS A 117 4.54 12.78 -11.46
C LYS A 117 5.38 11.74 -10.75
N VAL A 118 5.79 10.66 -11.43
CA VAL A 118 6.54 9.55 -10.84
C VAL A 118 8.00 9.58 -11.26
N GLU A 119 8.89 9.85 -10.31
CA GLU A 119 10.35 9.83 -10.52
C GLU A 119 10.91 8.42 -10.51
N LYS A 120 10.59 7.66 -9.49
CA LYS A 120 10.93 6.25 -9.29
C LYS A 120 9.73 5.52 -8.69
N LEU A 121 9.50 4.29 -9.10
CA LEU A 121 8.38 3.47 -8.64
C LEU A 121 8.88 2.29 -7.83
N ILE A 122 8.31 2.07 -6.65
CA ILE A 122 8.55 0.87 -5.85
C ILE A 122 7.21 0.15 -5.67
N LEU A 123 7.11 -1.06 -6.18
CA LEU A 123 5.94 -1.93 -6.10
C LEU A 123 6.25 -3.05 -5.11
N THR A 124 5.51 -3.10 -4.00
CA THR A 124 5.80 -4.01 -2.90
C THR A 124 4.61 -4.93 -2.63
N VAL A 125 4.79 -6.25 -2.68
CA VAL A 125 3.77 -7.28 -2.45
C VAL A 125 2.45 -6.93 -3.11
N THR A 126 2.49 -6.71 -4.41
CA THR A 126 1.34 -6.25 -5.21
C THR A 126 1.23 -7.06 -6.51
N THR A 127 0.19 -6.85 -7.26
CA THR A 127 -0.09 -7.58 -8.50
C THR A 127 -0.65 -6.65 -9.58
N SER A 128 -0.55 -7.06 -10.83
CA SER A 128 -1.23 -6.44 -11.98
C SER A 128 -2.71 -6.82 -12.05
N LYS A 129 -3.02 -8.04 -11.58
CA LYS A 129 -4.36 -8.64 -11.55
C LYS A 129 -4.38 -9.74 -10.49
N LEU A 130 -5.48 -9.88 -9.77
CA LEU A 130 -5.60 -10.96 -8.79
C LEU A 130 -5.68 -12.33 -9.47
N ASN A 131 -4.80 -13.24 -9.07
CA ASN A 131 -4.91 -14.68 -9.32
C ASN A 131 -6.02 -15.31 -8.43
N ASN A 132 -6.21 -16.63 -8.53
CA ASN A 132 -7.24 -17.33 -7.74
C ASN A 132 -7.01 -17.20 -6.23
N LEU A 133 -5.76 -17.30 -5.77
CA LEU A 133 -5.40 -17.12 -4.36
C LEU A 133 -5.79 -15.74 -3.86
N GLY A 134 -5.36 -14.68 -4.56
CA GLY A 134 -5.68 -13.31 -4.18
C GLY A 134 -7.18 -13.02 -4.19
N ARG A 135 -7.91 -13.57 -5.17
CA ARG A 135 -9.38 -13.46 -5.21
C ARG A 135 -10.05 -14.10 -4.01
N GLU A 136 -9.64 -15.32 -3.64
CA GLU A 136 -10.15 -16.02 -2.46
C GLU A 136 -9.92 -15.21 -1.19
N ARG A 137 -8.68 -14.74 -0.96
CA ARG A 137 -8.34 -13.93 0.24
C ARG A 137 -9.14 -12.64 0.32
N ILE A 138 -9.16 -11.85 -0.76
CA ILE A 138 -9.85 -10.56 -0.77
C ILE A 138 -11.38 -10.75 -0.65
N THR A 139 -11.96 -11.76 -1.29
CA THR A 139 -13.39 -12.08 -1.15
C THR A 139 -13.72 -12.46 0.30
N ARG A 140 -12.90 -13.30 0.93
CA ARG A 140 -13.07 -13.67 2.34
C ARG A 140 -13.00 -12.45 3.27
N TRP A 141 -12.06 -11.54 3.05
CA TRP A 141 -11.95 -10.32 3.86
C TRP A 141 -13.13 -9.37 3.63
N LEU A 142 -13.63 -9.29 2.40
CA LEU A 142 -14.86 -8.55 2.10
C LEU A 142 -16.06 -9.11 2.89
N GLU A 143 -16.31 -10.42 2.85
CA GLU A 143 -17.39 -11.09 3.58
C GLU A 143 -17.29 -10.83 5.09
N LEU A 144 -16.12 -11.07 5.69
CA LEU A 144 -15.87 -10.82 7.11
C LEU A 144 -16.09 -9.35 7.49
N SER A 145 -15.75 -8.42 6.61
CA SER A 145 -15.94 -6.99 6.83
C SER A 145 -17.44 -6.61 6.84
N GLN A 146 -18.22 -7.18 5.94
CA GLN A 146 -19.65 -6.92 5.83
C GLN A 146 -20.46 -7.49 7.02
N THR A 147 -20.10 -8.68 7.48
CA THR A 147 -20.75 -9.27 8.67
C THR A 147 -20.36 -8.54 9.96
N GLY A 148 -19.27 -7.75 9.95
CA GLY A 148 -18.76 -7.08 11.14
C GLY A 148 -17.93 -7.99 12.04
N ALA A 149 -17.53 -9.15 11.56
CA ALA A 149 -16.68 -10.13 12.24
C ALA A 149 -15.21 -9.62 12.34
N TYR A 150 -15.02 -8.48 13.03
CA TYR A 150 -13.72 -7.77 13.05
C TYR A 150 -12.59 -8.61 13.62
N LYS A 151 -12.85 -9.40 14.65
CA LYS A 151 -11.84 -10.27 15.26
C LYS A 151 -11.39 -11.36 14.29
N GLU A 152 -12.33 -11.98 13.61
CA GLU A 152 -12.10 -13.02 12.61
C GLU A 152 -11.34 -12.42 11.42
N LEU A 153 -11.76 -11.25 10.95
CA LEU A 153 -11.07 -10.51 9.88
C LEU A 153 -9.62 -10.22 10.25
N MET A 154 -9.35 -9.68 11.44
CA MET A 154 -7.99 -9.36 11.89
C MET A 154 -7.09 -10.59 12.02
N LEU A 155 -7.64 -11.70 12.51
CA LEU A 155 -6.89 -12.95 12.63
C LEU A 155 -6.63 -13.59 11.25
N ASP A 156 -7.61 -13.55 10.36
CA ASP A 156 -7.49 -14.07 9.00
C ASP A 156 -6.44 -13.27 8.21
N ILE A 157 -6.53 -11.93 8.21
CA ILE A 157 -5.49 -11.07 7.61
C ILE A 157 -4.10 -11.42 8.17
N ALA A 158 -3.98 -11.55 9.48
CA ALA A 158 -2.68 -11.84 10.10
C ALA A 158 -2.15 -13.22 9.71
N SER A 159 -3.00 -14.27 9.71
CA SER A 159 -2.58 -15.64 9.41
C SER A 159 -2.05 -15.80 7.99
N HIS A 160 -2.56 -15.02 7.03
CA HIS A 160 -2.13 -15.05 5.62
C HIS A 160 -1.05 -14.01 5.29
N SER A 161 -0.93 -12.96 6.11
CA SER A 161 0.09 -11.92 5.87
C SER A 161 1.46 -12.25 6.47
N TYR A 162 1.52 -13.11 7.48
CA TYR A 162 2.76 -13.49 8.14
C TYR A 162 3.14 -14.93 7.87
N THR A 163 4.43 -15.23 7.86
CA THR A 163 4.89 -16.62 7.92
C THR A 163 4.38 -17.29 9.20
N PRO A 164 4.21 -18.63 9.25
CA PRO A 164 3.76 -19.34 10.46
C PRO A 164 4.57 -18.98 11.71
N LYS A 165 5.90 -18.81 11.57
CA LYS A 165 6.82 -18.42 12.63
C LYS A 165 6.53 -16.99 13.16
N SER A 166 6.27 -16.07 12.26
CA SER A 166 5.97 -14.66 12.61
C SER A 166 4.56 -14.52 13.15
N PHE A 167 3.58 -15.22 12.57
CA PHE A 167 2.20 -15.24 13.06
C PHE A 167 2.12 -15.69 14.51
N GLY A 168 2.86 -16.73 14.89
CA GLY A 168 2.92 -17.19 16.29
C GLY A 168 3.28 -16.09 17.28
N LYS A 169 4.14 -15.13 16.89
CA LYS A 169 4.54 -13.98 17.71
C LYS A 169 3.46 -12.90 17.78
N PHE A 170 2.76 -12.63 16.67
CA PHE A 170 1.80 -11.53 16.55
C PHE A 170 0.36 -11.94 16.82
N LYS A 171 0.03 -13.23 16.82
CA LYS A 171 -1.32 -13.77 17.00
C LYS A 171 -2.06 -13.17 18.20
N TYR A 172 -1.38 -13.05 19.35
CA TYR A 172 -2.01 -12.48 20.55
C TYR A 172 -2.31 -10.99 20.41
N LEU A 173 -1.42 -10.22 19.75
CA LEU A 173 -1.65 -8.81 19.48
C LEU A 173 -2.88 -8.62 18.57
N TYR A 174 -2.96 -9.36 17.47
CA TYR A 174 -4.11 -9.31 16.57
C TYR A 174 -5.41 -9.78 17.23
N ARG A 175 -5.33 -10.78 18.12
CA ARG A 175 -6.49 -11.21 18.91
C ARG A 175 -6.99 -10.10 19.83
N ILE A 176 -6.09 -9.39 20.51
CA ILE A 176 -6.45 -8.25 21.38
C ILE A 176 -7.03 -7.11 20.55
N MET A 177 -6.39 -6.76 19.44
CA MET A 177 -6.91 -5.75 18.51
C MET A 177 -8.30 -6.14 17.99
N GLY A 178 -8.53 -7.40 17.70
CA GLY A 178 -9.83 -7.92 17.24
C GLY A 178 -10.92 -7.85 18.30
N ILE A 179 -10.58 -7.97 19.60
CA ILE A 179 -11.56 -7.89 20.70
C ILE A 179 -11.99 -6.43 20.95
N PHE A 180 -11.03 -5.50 20.97
CA PHE A 180 -11.29 -4.09 21.29
C PHE A 180 -11.55 -3.21 20.06
N GLY A 181 -11.20 -3.69 18.88
CA GLY A 181 -11.42 -2.99 17.63
C GLY A 181 -12.81 -3.25 17.05
N ARG A 182 -13.18 -2.39 16.11
CA ARG A 182 -14.39 -2.56 15.29
C ARG A 182 -14.20 -1.93 13.93
N ILE A 183 -14.89 -2.46 12.94
CA ILE A 183 -15.00 -1.82 11.64
C ILE A 183 -15.90 -0.60 11.81
N LYS A 184 -15.32 0.59 11.64
CA LYS A 184 -16.07 1.85 11.80
C LYS A 184 -16.88 2.17 10.55
N ASP A 185 -16.32 1.84 9.41
CA ASP A 185 -16.89 2.08 8.10
C ASP A 185 -16.79 0.82 7.25
N LYS A 186 -17.87 0.04 7.23
CA LYS A 186 -17.96 -1.19 6.45
C LYS A 186 -18.00 -0.92 4.95
N GLN A 187 -18.55 0.22 4.54
CA GLN A 187 -18.65 0.59 3.14
C GLN A 187 -17.26 0.92 2.58
N ARG A 188 -16.45 1.67 3.36
CA ARG A 188 -15.09 2.04 2.95
C ARG A 188 -14.20 0.83 2.65
N ILE A 189 -14.18 -0.16 3.53
CA ILE A 189 -13.37 -1.37 3.29
C ILE A 189 -13.97 -2.22 2.16
N ALA A 190 -15.29 -2.32 2.06
CA ALA A 190 -15.94 -3.07 0.99
C ALA A 190 -15.63 -2.49 -0.39
N ILE A 191 -15.74 -1.17 -0.58
CA ILE A 191 -15.42 -0.49 -1.83
C ILE A 191 -13.95 -0.75 -2.21
N GLN A 192 -13.03 -0.62 -1.26
CA GLN A 192 -11.61 -0.87 -1.52
C GLN A 192 -11.32 -2.34 -1.84
N ALA A 193 -11.95 -3.29 -1.17
CA ALA A 193 -11.82 -4.71 -1.50
C ALA A 193 -12.38 -5.04 -2.89
N ILE A 194 -13.54 -4.49 -3.25
CA ILE A 194 -14.13 -4.64 -4.59
C ILE A 194 -13.22 -4.01 -5.65
N SER A 195 -12.58 -2.88 -5.36
CA SER A 195 -11.62 -2.27 -6.29
C SER A 195 -10.41 -3.17 -6.55
N CYS A 196 -9.92 -3.92 -5.54
CA CYS A 196 -8.88 -4.93 -5.73
C CYS A 196 -9.36 -6.08 -6.61
N LEU A 197 -10.60 -6.59 -6.39
CA LEU A 197 -11.18 -7.69 -7.18
C LEU A 197 -11.38 -7.32 -8.65
N ARG A 198 -11.54 -6.03 -8.96
CA ARG A 198 -11.73 -5.48 -10.31
C ARG A 198 -10.42 -4.97 -10.93
N HIS A 199 -9.33 -4.91 -10.18
CA HIS A 199 -8.06 -4.39 -10.67
C HIS A 199 -7.50 -5.29 -11.79
N ASP A 200 -7.16 -4.66 -12.91
CA ASP A 200 -6.45 -5.29 -14.03
C ASP A 200 -5.66 -4.22 -14.79
N SER A 201 -4.36 -4.17 -14.55
CA SER A 201 -3.42 -3.25 -15.22
C SER A 201 -2.46 -3.98 -16.16
N LEU A 202 -2.58 -5.32 -16.31
CA LEU A 202 -1.62 -6.16 -17.00
C LEU A 202 -1.29 -5.63 -18.41
N ALA A 203 -2.30 -5.30 -19.19
CA ALA A 203 -2.14 -4.84 -20.58
C ALA A 203 -1.41 -3.49 -20.72
N VAL A 204 -1.28 -2.72 -19.64
CA VAL A 204 -0.70 -1.36 -19.66
C VAL A 204 0.62 -1.24 -18.91
N LEU A 205 1.10 -2.30 -18.24
CA LEU A 205 2.35 -2.28 -17.48
C LEU A 205 3.56 -1.85 -18.31
N GLY A 206 3.59 -2.23 -19.59
CA GLY A 206 4.65 -1.83 -20.53
C GLY A 206 4.73 -0.32 -20.81
N LYS A 207 3.74 0.48 -20.36
CA LYS A 207 3.74 1.94 -20.44
C LYS A 207 4.46 2.60 -19.25
N ILE A 208 4.81 1.84 -18.21
CA ILE A 208 5.58 2.36 -17.08
C ILE A 208 7.02 2.58 -17.54
N ASN A 209 7.44 3.85 -17.62
CA ASN A 209 8.73 4.26 -18.16
C ASN A 209 9.72 4.81 -17.11
N CYS A 210 9.31 4.89 -15.85
CA CYS A 210 10.23 5.30 -14.77
C CYS A 210 11.02 4.10 -14.22
N PRO A 211 12.22 4.33 -13.65
CA PRO A 211 12.94 3.28 -12.93
C PRO A 211 12.05 2.62 -11.90
N THR A 212 11.93 1.28 -11.95
CA THR A 212 10.99 0.52 -11.11
C THR A 212 11.72 -0.56 -10.33
N LEU A 213 11.44 -0.62 -9.02
CA LEU A 213 11.83 -1.70 -8.13
C LEU A 213 10.60 -2.49 -7.70
N ILE A 214 10.64 -3.80 -7.88
CA ILE A 214 9.60 -4.72 -7.43
C ILE A 214 10.15 -5.51 -6.25
N ILE A 215 9.42 -5.53 -5.14
CA ILE A 215 9.78 -6.29 -3.95
C ILE A 215 8.65 -7.27 -3.64
N GLY A 216 8.95 -8.56 -3.77
CA GLY A 216 8.07 -9.66 -3.40
C GLY A 216 8.51 -10.34 -2.12
N ALA A 217 7.67 -11.23 -1.62
CA ALA A 217 7.93 -12.12 -0.50
C ALA A 217 7.84 -13.58 -0.96
N GLU A 218 8.77 -14.42 -0.50
CA GLU A 218 8.81 -15.83 -0.87
C GLU A 218 7.57 -16.60 -0.38
N GLU A 219 7.14 -16.31 0.85
CA GLU A 219 5.98 -16.95 1.48
C GLU A 219 4.74 -16.02 1.48
N ASP A 220 4.49 -15.29 0.38
CA ASP A 220 3.29 -14.46 0.26
C ASP A 220 2.05 -15.33 0.06
N ASP A 221 1.28 -15.57 1.13
CA ASP A 221 0.02 -16.34 1.10
C ASP A 221 -1.22 -15.46 0.84
N VAL A 222 -1.02 -14.23 0.39
CA VAL A 222 -2.11 -13.33 -0.04
C VAL A 222 -2.18 -13.24 -1.56
N LEU A 223 -1.05 -13.00 -2.23
CA LEU A 223 -0.99 -12.79 -3.67
C LEU A 223 -0.13 -13.83 -4.41
N GLY A 224 0.74 -14.55 -3.68
CA GLY A 224 1.76 -15.41 -4.25
C GLY A 224 2.99 -14.64 -4.74
N VAL A 225 4.16 -15.28 -4.69
CA VAL A 225 5.41 -14.70 -5.20
C VAL A 225 5.34 -14.46 -6.71
N GLU A 226 4.54 -15.25 -7.43
CA GLU A 226 4.31 -15.18 -8.87
C GLU A 226 3.78 -13.83 -9.31
N ALA A 227 3.01 -13.14 -8.46
CA ALA A 227 2.52 -11.79 -8.74
C ALA A 227 3.68 -10.79 -8.94
N SER A 228 4.74 -10.89 -8.13
CA SER A 228 5.93 -10.05 -8.28
C SER A 228 6.77 -10.43 -9.49
N LEU A 229 6.85 -11.72 -9.83
CA LEU A 229 7.53 -12.22 -11.04
C LEU A 229 6.82 -11.72 -12.30
N GLU A 230 5.49 -11.78 -12.34
CA GLU A 230 4.68 -11.29 -13.46
C GLU A 230 4.89 -9.79 -13.69
N LEU A 231 4.87 -8.98 -12.63
CA LEU A 231 5.15 -7.54 -12.74
C LEU A 231 6.53 -7.28 -13.35
N HIS A 232 7.55 -8.05 -12.92
CA HIS A 232 8.91 -7.92 -13.45
C HIS A 232 9.01 -8.31 -14.94
N GLN A 233 8.26 -9.29 -15.38
CA GLN A 233 8.22 -9.69 -16.77
C GLN A 233 7.59 -8.63 -17.69
N HIS A 234 6.63 -7.84 -17.18
CA HIS A 234 5.86 -6.89 -17.97
C HIS A 234 6.30 -5.43 -17.82
N ILE A 235 7.08 -5.09 -16.79
CA ILE A 235 7.64 -3.74 -16.60
C ILE A 235 9.10 -3.74 -17.07
N LYS A 236 9.35 -3.08 -18.20
CA LYS A 236 10.67 -3.01 -18.81
C LYS A 236 11.70 -2.41 -17.85
N ASP A 237 12.91 -2.96 -17.86
CA ASP A 237 14.06 -2.50 -17.08
C ASP A 237 13.80 -2.40 -15.56
N SER A 238 12.78 -3.10 -15.06
CA SER A 238 12.53 -3.17 -13.62
C SER A 238 13.59 -4.01 -12.90
N GLN A 239 13.82 -3.70 -11.62
CA GLN A 239 14.63 -4.50 -10.72
C GLN A 239 13.70 -5.36 -9.84
N LEU A 240 14.04 -6.65 -9.66
CA LEU A 240 13.29 -7.55 -8.79
C LEU A 240 14.10 -7.92 -7.55
N THR A 241 13.45 -7.97 -6.41
CA THR A 241 13.98 -8.50 -5.16
C THR A 241 12.91 -9.36 -4.47
N ILE A 242 13.19 -10.63 -4.26
CA ILE A 242 12.35 -11.51 -3.43
C ILE A 242 13.01 -11.63 -2.06
N LEU A 243 12.27 -11.25 -1.01
CA LEU A 243 12.75 -11.40 0.36
C LEU A 243 12.36 -12.79 0.88
N LEU A 244 13.39 -13.54 1.30
CA LEU A 244 13.23 -14.88 1.84
C LEU A 244 12.67 -14.87 3.27
N ASP A 245 12.05 -15.97 3.69
CA ASP A 245 11.47 -16.14 5.04
C ASP A 245 10.48 -15.01 5.41
N CYS A 246 9.72 -14.53 4.45
CA CYS A 246 8.75 -13.45 4.62
C CYS A 246 7.43 -13.76 3.92
N GLY A 247 6.32 -13.42 4.58
CA GLY A 247 5.00 -13.36 3.98
C GLY A 247 4.65 -11.97 3.45
N HIS A 248 3.37 -11.75 3.15
CA HIS A 248 2.82 -10.50 2.62
C HIS A 248 3.14 -9.26 3.49
N ALA A 249 3.32 -9.44 4.82
CA ALA A 249 3.71 -8.37 5.75
C ALA A 249 5.23 -8.12 5.79
N LEU A 250 5.95 -8.32 4.69
CA LEU A 250 7.42 -8.17 4.59
C LEU A 250 7.94 -6.80 5.00
N TYR A 251 7.17 -5.75 4.79
CA TYR A 251 7.52 -4.40 5.19
C TYR A 251 7.66 -4.25 6.71
N GLU A 252 7.19 -5.21 7.49
CA GLU A 252 7.40 -5.27 8.93
C GLU A 252 8.80 -5.77 9.30
N LYS A 253 9.49 -6.49 8.42
CA LYS A 253 10.92 -6.79 8.54
C LYS A 253 11.77 -5.58 8.12
N HIS A 254 11.57 -4.46 8.81
CA HIS A 254 12.01 -3.12 8.47
C HIS A 254 13.40 -2.97 7.86
N LYS A 255 14.42 -3.65 8.41
CA LYS A 255 15.81 -3.35 8.04
C LYS A 255 16.14 -3.76 6.59
N ALA A 256 15.81 -4.99 6.20
CA ALA A 256 16.13 -5.48 4.85
C ALA A 256 15.31 -4.73 3.78
N PHE A 257 14.00 -4.61 4.00
CA PHE A 257 13.09 -3.89 3.13
C PHE A 257 13.52 -2.43 2.94
N GLN A 258 13.65 -1.67 4.05
CA GLN A 258 13.99 -0.25 3.97
C GLN A 258 15.37 -0.02 3.36
N LYS A 259 16.36 -0.85 3.70
CA LYS A 259 17.69 -0.79 3.10
C LYS A 259 17.62 -0.97 1.59
N ARG A 260 16.85 -1.96 1.10
CA ARG A 260 16.72 -2.22 -0.33
C ARG A 260 16.06 -1.05 -1.08
N VAL A 261 14.99 -0.49 -0.48
CA VAL A 261 14.32 0.70 -1.04
C VAL A 261 15.26 1.89 -1.07
N LEU A 262 16.00 2.19 0.00
CA LEU A 262 16.94 3.31 0.05
C LEU A 262 18.05 3.16 -1.00
N VAL A 263 18.66 1.99 -1.14
CA VAL A 263 19.67 1.73 -2.18
C VAL A 263 19.14 2.04 -3.59
N PHE A 264 17.90 1.63 -3.88
CA PHE A 264 17.26 1.94 -5.16
C PHE A 264 16.95 3.43 -5.33
N LEU A 265 16.52 4.10 -4.28
CA LEU A 265 16.20 5.52 -4.33
C LEU A 265 17.46 6.40 -4.53
N GLU A 266 18.61 5.93 -4.10
CA GLU A 266 19.91 6.63 -4.21
C GLU A 266 20.65 6.32 -5.51
N SER A 267 20.33 5.23 -6.22
CA SER A 267 20.86 4.91 -7.55
C SER A 267 20.26 5.83 -8.62
#